data_7abbe6aaa999fee7547debab925579ef
#
_entry.id   7abbe6aaa999fee7547debab925579ef
#
_cell.length_a   1.000
_cell.length_b   1.000
_cell.length_c   1.000
_cell.angle_alpha   90.00
_cell.angle_beta   90.00
_cell.angle_gamma   90.00
#
_symmetry.space_group_name_H-M   'P 1'
#
loop_
_entity.id
_entity.type
_entity.pdbx_description
1 polymer ?
#
loop_
_entity_poly.entity_id
_entity_poly.type
_entity_poly.pdbx_seq_one_letter_code
_entity_poly.pdbx_strand_id
1 'polypeptide(L)'
;MNIRPSFTVLAILFLNYFLLAQTPELPSDVQGATTSWYTQIQKDLSAREYLLHQEESAFNQFRAFNRKNNIIGHLKAGSLYLEPKPDSGQTDIPWQAELKTTAILFDGETYLRPSMSAKGIQDKNTVEFHHGNFTEQYINNEQGLRQNFIIHEGPQSSEIRVELTLNGLKADKRSDTEIALYDQTPKGGIQTHTLYKDLK
;
A
#
# COMPACT_ATOMS: atom_id res chain seq x y z
N MET A 1 30.35 59.89 40.09
CA MET A 1 31.08 58.83 39.37
C MET A 1 30.03 58.07 38.52
N ASN A 2 29.84 58.51 37.30
CA ASN A 2 28.80 58.00 36.40
C ASN A 2 29.35 56.84 35.54
N ILE A 3 28.88 55.61 35.79
CA ILE A 3 29.23 54.44 34.99
C ILE A 3 28.12 54.30 33.93
N ARG A 4 28.49 54.51 32.63
CA ARG A 4 27.61 54.25 31.47
C ARG A 4 27.76 52.78 31.08
N PRO A 5 26.68 52.01 30.94
CA PRO A 5 26.77 50.66 30.36
C PRO A 5 26.94 50.76 28.82
N SER A 6 27.99 50.12 28.32
CA SER A 6 28.24 49.92 26.91
C SER A 6 27.41 48.73 26.42
N PHE A 7 26.44 48.97 25.52
CA PHE A 7 25.70 47.89 24.87
C PHE A 7 26.47 47.45 23.61
N THR A 8 27.07 46.29 23.66
CA THR A 8 27.62 45.60 22.49
C THR A 8 26.50 44.90 21.75
N VAL A 9 26.10 45.40 20.58
CA VAL A 9 25.13 44.71 19.68
C VAL A 9 25.91 43.67 18.91
N LEU A 10 25.66 42.40 19.23
CA LEU A 10 26.16 41.26 18.47
C LEU A 10 25.20 41.00 17.32
N ALA A 11 25.58 41.40 16.10
CA ALA A 11 24.86 41.11 14.88
C ALA A 11 25.15 39.66 14.47
N ILE A 12 24.17 38.76 14.70
CA ILE A 12 24.22 37.38 14.19
C ILE A 12 23.74 37.38 12.75
N LEU A 13 24.68 37.24 11.82
CA LEU A 13 24.42 37.00 10.40
C LEU A 13 23.92 35.57 10.23
N PHE A 14 22.60 35.36 10.04
CA PHE A 14 22.05 34.10 9.59
C PHE A 14 22.39 33.92 8.11
N LEU A 15 23.41 33.11 7.82
CA LEU A 15 23.69 32.63 6.48
C LEU A 15 22.67 31.52 6.16
N ASN A 16 21.61 31.85 5.42
CA ASN A 16 20.69 30.87 4.86
C ASN A 16 21.44 30.08 3.77
N TYR A 17 21.94 28.90 4.11
CA TYR A 17 22.34 27.93 3.10
C TYR A 17 21.06 27.37 2.48
N PHE A 18 20.68 27.88 1.31
CA PHE A 18 19.80 27.19 0.41
C PHE A 18 20.56 25.93 -0.05
N LEU A 19 20.26 24.79 0.55
CA LEU A 19 20.54 23.49 -0.05
C LEU A 19 19.66 23.40 -1.30
N LEU A 20 20.21 23.83 -2.43
CA LEU A 20 19.71 23.42 -3.74
C LEU A 20 19.84 21.91 -3.76
N ALA A 21 18.70 21.21 -3.62
CA ALA A 21 18.62 19.79 -3.93
C ALA A 21 19.05 19.66 -5.39
N GLN A 22 20.30 19.27 -5.61
CA GLN A 22 20.77 18.90 -6.94
C GLN A 22 19.94 17.68 -7.33
N THR A 23 19.06 17.86 -8.31
CA THR A 23 18.55 16.72 -9.07
C THR A 23 19.79 15.97 -9.55
N PRO A 24 19.90 14.65 -9.30
CA PRO A 24 21.03 13.88 -9.79
C PRO A 24 21.11 14.08 -11.31
N GLU A 25 22.13 14.79 -11.77
CA GLU A 25 22.42 14.84 -13.19
C GLU A 25 22.69 13.41 -13.66
N LEU A 26 21.87 12.96 -14.59
CA LEU A 26 22.11 11.71 -15.31
C LEU A 26 23.53 11.74 -15.88
N PRO A 27 24.37 10.70 -15.66
CA PRO A 27 25.70 10.66 -16.23
C PRO A 27 25.59 10.80 -17.75
N SER A 28 26.15 11.89 -18.26
CA SER A 28 26.12 12.26 -19.69
C SER A 28 26.99 11.35 -20.59
N ASP A 29 27.67 10.37 -20.03
CA ASP A 29 28.75 9.62 -20.67
C ASP A 29 28.58 8.10 -20.74
N VAL A 30 27.38 7.59 -20.98
CA VAL A 30 27.26 6.25 -21.54
C VAL A 30 27.20 6.38 -23.06
N GLN A 31 28.34 6.23 -23.74
CA GLN A 31 28.43 6.24 -25.20
C GLN A 31 27.37 5.30 -25.80
N GLY A 32 26.38 5.85 -26.50
CA GLY A 32 25.34 5.12 -27.22
C GLY A 32 23.97 5.05 -26.54
N ALA A 33 23.80 5.55 -25.30
CA ALA A 33 22.50 5.57 -24.65
C ALA A 33 21.85 6.95 -24.79
N THR A 34 20.71 7.01 -25.47
CA THR A 34 19.90 8.23 -25.55
C THR A 34 19.07 8.41 -24.26
N THR A 35 18.70 9.67 -23.94
CA THR A 35 17.80 9.98 -22.80
C THR A 35 16.52 9.16 -22.87
N SER A 36 16.00 8.86 -24.05
CA SER A 36 14.83 8.01 -24.25
C SER A 36 15.06 6.57 -23.83
N TRP A 37 16.25 6.00 -24.06
CA TRP A 37 16.61 4.66 -23.65
C TRP A 37 16.68 4.53 -22.12
N TYR A 38 17.29 5.50 -21.43
CA TYR A 38 17.30 5.53 -19.97
C TYR A 38 15.90 5.63 -19.37
N THR A 39 15.07 6.52 -19.92
CA THR A 39 13.68 6.67 -19.48
C THR A 39 12.88 5.39 -19.68
N GLN A 40 13.10 4.70 -20.80
CA GLN A 40 12.42 3.42 -21.06
C GLN A 40 12.89 2.33 -20.09
N ILE A 41 14.20 2.21 -19.82
CA ILE A 41 14.71 1.24 -18.84
C ILE A 41 14.17 1.54 -17.43
N GLN A 42 14.17 2.79 -16.99
CA GLN A 42 13.62 3.14 -15.69
C GLN A 42 12.12 2.79 -15.60
N LYS A 43 11.37 3.05 -16.66
CA LYS A 43 9.96 2.67 -16.72
C LYS A 43 9.76 1.16 -16.66
N ASP A 44 10.59 0.39 -17.39
CA ASP A 44 10.52 -1.08 -17.41
C ASP A 44 10.92 -1.68 -16.05
N LEU A 45 11.97 -1.12 -15.41
CA LEU A 45 12.37 -1.53 -14.06
C LEU A 45 11.27 -1.22 -13.03
N SER A 46 10.70 -0.01 -13.07
CA SER A 46 9.61 0.36 -12.19
C SER A 46 8.37 -0.53 -12.40
N ALA A 47 8.05 -0.87 -13.65
CA ALA A 47 6.94 -1.78 -13.95
C ALA A 47 7.19 -3.19 -13.40
N ARG A 48 8.43 -3.68 -13.45
CA ARG A 48 8.81 -4.99 -12.90
C ARG A 48 8.79 -5.05 -11.38
N GLU A 49 8.98 -3.92 -10.72
CA GLU A 49 8.97 -3.83 -9.26
C GLU A 49 7.63 -4.23 -8.64
N TYR A 50 6.54 -4.04 -9.38
CA TYR A 50 5.18 -4.32 -8.91
C TYR A 50 4.60 -5.64 -9.44
N LEU A 51 5.38 -6.47 -10.16
CA LEU A 51 4.89 -7.75 -10.64
C LEU A 51 4.46 -8.63 -9.46
N LEU A 52 3.38 -9.35 -9.65
CA LEU A 52 2.96 -10.40 -8.73
C LEU A 52 3.77 -11.67 -9.00
N HIS A 53 4.02 -12.43 -7.95
CA HIS A 53 4.71 -13.70 -8.01
C HIS A 53 3.81 -14.81 -7.46
N GLN A 54 3.56 -15.84 -8.24
CA GLN A 54 2.87 -17.02 -7.72
C GLN A 54 3.80 -17.73 -6.74
N GLU A 55 3.29 -18.11 -5.57
CA GLU A 55 4.09 -18.84 -4.57
C GLU A 55 4.21 -20.32 -4.96
N GLU A 56 5.46 -20.79 -5.13
CA GLU A 56 5.72 -22.18 -5.52
C GLU A 56 5.25 -23.19 -4.45
N SER A 57 5.33 -22.80 -3.18
CA SER A 57 4.97 -23.65 -2.03
C SER A 57 3.47 -23.64 -1.70
N ALA A 58 2.68 -22.74 -2.28
CA ALA A 58 1.28 -22.56 -1.96
C ALA A 58 0.43 -22.42 -3.22
N PHE A 59 -0.33 -23.47 -3.51
CA PHE A 59 -1.23 -23.49 -4.66
C PHE A 59 -2.21 -22.30 -4.62
N ASN A 60 -2.31 -21.56 -5.74
CA ASN A 60 -3.24 -20.46 -5.93
C ASN A 60 -3.04 -19.28 -4.95
N GLN A 61 -1.82 -19.06 -4.53
CA GLN A 61 -1.40 -17.93 -3.72
C GLN A 61 -0.39 -17.07 -4.48
N PHE A 62 -0.54 -15.75 -4.37
CA PHE A 62 0.29 -14.78 -5.06
C PHE A 62 0.89 -13.82 -4.05
N ARG A 63 2.12 -13.39 -4.32
CA ARG A 63 2.84 -12.42 -3.50
C ARG A 63 3.03 -11.11 -4.25
N ALA A 64 2.69 -10.01 -3.59
CA ALA A 64 2.88 -8.65 -4.05
C ALA A 64 3.96 -7.98 -3.20
N PHE A 65 5.09 -7.63 -3.81
CA PHE A 65 6.08 -6.77 -3.15
C PHE A 65 5.77 -5.31 -3.49
N ASN A 66 5.54 -4.48 -2.49
CA ASN A 66 5.33 -3.04 -2.68
C ASN A 66 6.36 -2.25 -1.88
N ARG A 67 7.50 -1.98 -2.51
CA ARG A 67 8.64 -1.31 -1.86
C ARG A 67 8.33 0.10 -1.44
N LYS A 68 7.60 0.84 -2.29
CA LYS A 68 7.27 2.24 -2.03
C LYS A 68 6.43 2.41 -0.76
N ASN A 69 5.55 1.44 -0.49
CA ASN A 69 4.69 1.43 0.70
C ASN A 69 5.22 0.51 1.82
N ASN A 70 6.40 -0.07 1.65
CA ASN A 70 7.07 -0.95 2.61
C ASN A 70 6.21 -2.13 3.10
N ILE A 71 5.42 -2.73 2.19
CA ILE A 71 4.53 -3.86 2.49
C ILE A 71 4.77 -5.04 1.57
N ILE A 72 4.47 -6.22 2.08
CA ILE A 72 4.28 -7.44 1.32
C ILE A 72 2.83 -7.85 1.47
N GLY A 73 2.16 -8.12 0.36
CA GLY A 73 0.81 -8.67 0.32
C GLY A 73 0.83 -10.12 -0.12
N HIS A 74 0.11 -11.00 0.58
CA HIS A 74 -0.17 -12.36 0.16
C HIS A 74 -1.63 -12.46 -0.21
N LEU A 75 -1.89 -12.82 -1.45
CA LEU A 75 -3.20 -12.78 -2.09
C LEU A 75 -3.69 -14.19 -2.34
N LYS A 76 -4.88 -14.48 -1.87
CA LYS A 76 -5.61 -15.72 -2.17
C LYS A 76 -7.11 -15.43 -2.24
N ALA A 77 -7.87 -16.35 -2.79
CA ALA A 77 -9.30 -16.17 -2.92
C ALA A 77 -9.97 -15.75 -1.59
N GLY A 78 -10.59 -14.58 -1.57
CA GLY A 78 -11.29 -14.02 -0.42
C GLY A 78 -10.41 -13.58 0.74
N SER A 79 -9.07 -13.46 0.57
CA SER A 79 -8.19 -13.02 1.66
C SER A 79 -6.94 -12.29 1.15
N LEU A 80 -6.69 -11.14 1.77
CA LEU A 80 -5.47 -10.34 1.64
C LEU A 80 -4.74 -10.35 2.99
N TYR A 81 -3.55 -10.94 3.04
CA TYR A 81 -2.67 -10.86 4.19
C TYR A 81 -1.56 -9.86 3.93
N LEU A 82 -1.29 -8.98 4.88
CA LEU A 82 -0.31 -7.92 4.80
C LEU A 82 0.72 -8.06 5.92
N GLU A 83 1.98 -7.82 5.57
CA GLU A 83 3.09 -7.73 6.51
C GLU A 83 4.09 -6.63 6.07
N PRO A 84 4.91 -6.09 6.99
CA PRO A 84 5.96 -5.15 6.61
C PRO A 84 7.02 -5.87 5.79
N LYS A 85 7.58 -5.19 4.80
CA LYS A 85 8.78 -5.67 4.12
C LYS A 85 9.93 -5.67 5.11
N PRO A 86 10.67 -6.80 5.29
CA PRO A 86 11.85 -6.83 6.14
C PRO A 86 12.90 -5.86 5.59
N ASP A 87 13.23 -4.81 6.34
CA ASP A 87 14.39 -3.98 6.07
C ASP A 87 15.57 -4.49 6.90
N SER A 88 16.73 -4.61 6.24
CA SER A 88 17.97 -4.98 6.91
C SER A 88 18.40 -3.85 7.85
N GLY A 89 17.96 -3.89 9.09
CA GLY A 89 18.34 -2.93 10.13
C GLY A 89 17.22 -2.37 11.00
N GLN A 90 15.97 -2.65 10.70
CA GLN A 90 14.84 -2.23 11.54
C GLN A 90 14.51 -3.28 12.60
N THR A 91 14.47 -2.83 13.85
CA THR A 91 14.05 -3.63 15.04
C THR A 91 12.54 -3.48 15.30
N ASP A 92 11.77 -3.13 14.26
CA ASP A 92 10.34 -2.91 14.42
C ASP A 92 9.60 -4.23 14.71
N ILE A 93 8.65 -4.16 15.61
CA ILE A 93 7.78 -5.29 15.94
C ILE A 93 7.06 -5.69 14.65
N PRO A 94 7.18 -6.95 14.22
CA PRO A 94 6.51 -7.41 13.01
C PRO A 94 5.00 -7.35 13.24
N TRP A 95 4.31 -6.50 12.48
CA TRP A 95 2.86 -6.47 12.45
C TRP A 95 2.33 -7.35 11.32
N GLN A 96 1.12 -7.84 11.47
CA GLN A 96 0.43 -8.62 10.47
C GLN A 96 -1.04 -8.23 10.45
N ALA A 97 -1.62 -8.16 9.25
CA ALA A 97 -3.05 -7.90 9.08
C ALA A 97 -3.63 -8.85 8.04
N GLU A 98 -4.76 -9.48 8.34
CA GLU A 98 -5.54 -10.23 7.36
C GLU A 98 -6.88 -9.53 7.15
N LEU A 99 -7.15 -9.14 5.92
CA LEU A 99 -8.44 -8.66 5.44
C LEU A 99 -9.13 -9.82 4.72
N LYS A 100 -10.19 -10.35 5.31
CA LYS A 100 -10.94 -11.48 4.76
C LYS A 100 -12.30 -11.00 4.28
N THR A 101 -12.58 -11.17 3.00
CA THR A 101 -13.90 -10.91 2.43
C THR A 101 -14.91 -11.94 2.96
N THR A 102 -15.96 -11.48 3.59
CA THR A 102 -16.98 -12.37 4.19
C THR A 102 -18.27 -12.41 3.40
N ALA A 103 -18.71 -11.26 2.88
CA ALA A 103 -19.94 -11.15 2.12
C ALA A 103 -19.97 -9.88 1.27
N ILE A 104 -20.82 -9.89 0.25
CA ILE A 104 -21.33 -8.70 -0.44
C ILE A 104 -22.84 -8.66 -0.23
N LEU A 105 -23.32 -7.54 0.33
CA LEU A 105 -24.70 -7.33 0.68
C LEU A 105 -25.31 -6.34 -0.30
N PHE A 106 -26.59 -6.56 -0.59
CA PHE A 106 -27.45 -5.67 -1.34
C PHE A 106 -28.61 -5.26 -0.43
N ASP A 107 -28.79 -3.96 -0.20
CA ASP A 107 -29.78 -3.39 0.74
C ASP A 107 -29.75 -4.06 2.13
N GLY A 108 -28.53 -4.41 2.61
CA GLY A 108 -28.33 -5.01 3.92
C GLY A 108 -28.45 -6.54 4.00
N GLU A 109 -28.90 -7.19 2.93
CA GLU A 109 -29.01 -8.65 2.88
C GLU A 109 -27.79 -9.29 2.18
N THR A 110 -27.24 -10.37 2.75
CA THR A 110 -26.13 -11.10 2.12
C THR A 110 -26.58 -11.77 0.85
N TYR A 111 -25.98 -11.39 -0.27
CA TYR A 111 -26.29 -11.97 -1.57
C TYR A 111 -25.13 -12.82 -2.12
N LEU A 112 -23.88 -12.36 -2.01
CA LEU A 112 -22.71 -13.04 -2.53
C LEU A 112 -21.72 -13.36 -1.42
N ARG A 113 -21.05 -14.52 -1.57
CA ARG A 113 -19.94 -14.93 -0.71
C ARG A 113 -18.76 -15.37 -1.56
N PRO A 114 -17.51 -15.13 -1.12
CA PRO A 114 -16.35 -15.59 -1.85
C PRO A 114 -16.25 -17.12 -1.85
N SER A 115 -15.88 -17.67 -2.99
CA SER A 115 -15.48 -19.07 -3.10
C SER A 115 -14.00 -19.20 -2.76
N MET A 116 -13.68 -19.88 -1.66
CA MET A 116 -12.28 -20.10 -1.23
C MET A 116 -11.49 -21.00 -2.20
N SER A 117 -12.17 -21.66 -3.14
CA SER A 117 -11.58 -22.48 -4.21
C SER A 117 -11.44 -21.74 -5.53
N ALA A 118 -11.82 -20.45 -5.60
CA ALA A 118 -11.66 -19.65 -6.81
C ALA A 118 -10.20 -19.60 -7.23
N LYS A 119 -9.93 -19.89 -8.51
CA LYS A 119 -8.57 -19.85 -9.03
C LYS A 119 -8.18 -18.42 -9.34
N GLY A 120 -6.96 -18.05 -8.99
CA GLY A 120 -6.35 -16.77 -9.36
C GLY A 120 -5.86 -16.83 -10.80
N ILE A 121 -6.22 -15.82 -11.58
CA ILE A 121 -5.71 -15.56 -12.93
C ILE A 121 -4.82 -14.33 -12.83
N GLN A 122 -3.51 -14.53 -13.07
CA GLN A 122 -2.52 -13.47 -12.99
C GLN A 122 -2.20 -12.89 -14.35
N ASP A 123 -2.14 -11.57 -14.43
CA ASP A 123 -1.51 -10.83 -15.54
C ASP A 123 -0.62 -9.72 -14.93
N LYS A 124 0.72 -9.89 -15.03
CA LYS A 124 1.72 -8.94 -14.54
C LYS A 124 1.53 -8.57 -13.06
N ASN A 125 1.04 -7.36 -12.81
CA ASN A 125 0.82 -6.78 -11.49
C ASN A 125 -0.63 -6.92 -11.00
N THR A 126 -1.44 -7.70 -11.67
CA THR A 126 -2.85 -7.92 -11.37
C THR A 126 -3.13 -9.40 -11.16
N VAL A 127 -3.97 -9.73 -10.20
CA VAL A 127 -4.57 -11.07 -10.07
C VAL A 127 -6.07 -10.95 -9.82
N GLU A 128 -6.83 -11.83 -10.43
CA GLU A 128 -8.28 -11.90 -10.32
C GLU A 128 -8.72 -13.27 -9.81
N PHE A 129 -9.59 -13.26 -8.80
CA PHE A 129 -10.27 -14.45 -8.28
C PHE A 129 -11.75 -14.37 -8.65
N HIS A 130 -12.20 -15.29 -9.53
CA HIS A 130 -13.58 -15.33 -10.00
C HIS A 130 -14.45 -16.16 -9.04
N HIS A 131 -15.35 -15.51 -8.33
CA HIS A 131 -16.24 -16.13 -7.34
C HIS A 131 -17.66 -16.44 -7.87
N GLY A 132 -17.82 -16.56 -9.18
CA GLY A 132 -19.11 -16.69 -9.85
C GLY A 132 -19.65 -15.32 -10.23
N ASN A 133 -20.57 -14.77 -9.44
CA ASN A 133 -21.24 -13.51 -9.78
C ASN A 133 -20.43 -12.25 -9.45
N PHE A 134 -19.23 -12.38 -8.90
CA PHE A 134 -18.30 -11.28 -8.72
C PHE A 134 -16.85 -11.73 -8.87
N THR A 135 -15.98 -10.77 -9.15
CA THR A 135 -14.52 -10.95 -9.19
C THR A 135 -13.88 -10.09 -8.12
N GLU A 136 -13.00 -10.67 -7.35
CA GLU A 136 -12.09 -9.96 -6.45
C GLU A 136 -10.76 -9.77 -7.19
N GLN A 137 -10.40 -8.51 -7.44
CA GLN A 137 -9.22 -8.15 -8.20
C GLN A 137 -8.23 -7.41 -7.30
N TYR A 138 -6.97 -7.80 -7.37
CA TYR A 138 -5.87 -7.12 -6.72
C TYR A 138 -4.90 -6.54 -7.76
N ILE A 139 -4.51 -5.29 -7.56
CA ILE A 139 -3.56 -4.58 -8.43
C ILE A 139 -2.44 -4.01 -7.56
N ASN A 140 -1.20 -4.42 -7.83
CA ASN A 140 -0.03 -3.87 -7.17
C ASN A 140 0.60 -2.77 -8.03
N ASN A 141 0.75 -1.57 -7.48
CA ASN A 141 1.36 -0.44 -8.18
C ASN A 141 2.03 0.53 -7.21
N GLU A 142 2.59 1.63 -7.70
CA GLU A 142 3.28 2.63 -6.87
C GLU A 142 2.38 3.32 -5.82
N GLN A 143 1.07 3.31 -6.00
CA GLN A 143 0.10 3.88 -5.05
C GLN A 143 -0.20 2.93 -3.90
N GLY A 144 0.07 1.63 -4.09
CA GLY A 144 -0.18 0.58 -3.09
C GLY A 144 -0.69 -0.72 -3.69
N LEU A 145 -1.28 -1.51 -2.84
CA LEU A 145 -2.00 -2.72 -3.20
C LEU A 145 -3.50 -2.43 -3.18
N ARG A 146 -4.09 -2.35 -4.36
CA ARG A 146 -5.51 -2.03 -4.55
C ARG A 146 -6.33 -3.30 -4.58
N GLN A 147 -7.46 -3.32 -3.86
CA GLN A 147 -8.48 -4.37 -3.88
C GLN A 147 -9.76 -3.82 -4.51
N ASN A 148 -10.26 -4.48 -5.54
CA ASN A 148 -11.51 -4.15 -6.21
C ASN A 148 -12.49 -5.33 -6.13
N PHE A 149 -13.77 -5.02 -6.04
CA PHE A 149 -14.87 -5.98 -6.15
C PHE A 149 -15.69 -5.64 -7.40
N ILE A 150 -15.63 -6.49 -8.41
CA ILE A 150 -16.31 -6.32 -9.69
C ILE A 150 -17.53 -7.24 -9.67
N ILE A 151 -18.72 -6.67 -9.55
CA ILE A 151 -19.97 -7.40 -9.47
C ILE A 151 -20.51 -7.57 -10.88
N HIS A 152 -20.69 -8.82 -11.32
CA HIS A 152 -21.18 -9.16 -12.66
C HIS A 152 -22.71 -9.25 -12.69
N GLU A 153 -23.28 -9.85 -11.64
CA GLU A 153 -24.73 -10.05 -11.50
C GLU A 153 -25.15 -9.82 -10.07
N GLY A 154 -26.27 -9.12 -9.89
CA GLY A 154 -26.87 -8.84 -8.60
C GLY A 154 -28.27 -8.29 -8.74
N PRO A 155 -29.05 -8.26 -7.65
CA PRO A 155 -30.37 -7.61 -7.64
C PRO A 155 -30.22 -6.11 -7.84
N GLN A 156 -31.28 -5.45 -8.30
CA GLN A 156 -31.34 -4.00 -8.23
C GLN A 156 -31.32 -3.59 -6.76
N SER A 157 -30.42 -2.69 -6.42
CA SER A 157 -30.18 -2.27 -5.04
C SER A 157 -29.81 -0.81 -5.00
N SER A 158 -30.21 -0.12 -3.93
CA SER A 158 -29.82 1.26 -3.65
C SER A 158 -28.49 1.35 -2.91
N GLU A 159 -28.06 0.26 -2.22
CA GLU A 159 -26.83 0.17 -1.46
C GLU A 159 -26.16 -1.19 -1.70
N ILE A 160 -24.86 -1.15 -2.02
CA ILE A 160 -24.00 -2.34 -2.07
C ILE A 160 -22.95 -2.18 -0.99
N ARG A 161 -22.81 -3.20 -0.14
CA ARG A 161 -21.84 -3.21 0.95
C ARG A 161 -20.94 -4.45 0.86
N VAL A 162 -19.64 -4.24 0.94
CA VAL A 162 -18.66 -5.32 1.07
C VAL A 162 -18.27 -5.45 2.54
N GLU A 163 -18.43 -6.64 3.09
CA GLU A 163 -18.02 -6.94 4.47
C GLU A 163 -16.65 -7.60 4.48
N LEU A 164 -15.73 -7.01 5.24
CA LEU A 164 -14.40 -7.53 5.49
C LEU A 164 -14.22 -7.81 6.99
N THR A 165 -13.63 -8.94 7.32
CA THR A 165 -13.11 -9.21 8.67
C THR A 165 -11.64 -8.86 8.71
N LEU A 166 -11.22 -8.07 9.72
CA LEU A 166 -9.83 -7.74 9.97
C LEU A 166 -9.31 -8.56 11.15
N ASN A 167 -8.18 -9.25 10.95
CA ASN A 167 -7.43 -9.95 11.98
C ASN A 167 -6.02 -9.36 12.10
N GLY A 168 -5.41 -9.48 13.28
CA GLY A 168 -4.03 -9.06 13.56
C GLY A 168 -3.90 -7.61 14.00
N LEU A 169 -4.51 -6.65 13.28
CA LEU A 169 -4.54 -5.24 13.62
C LEU A 169 -5.95 -4.78 14.04
N LYS A 170 -6.04 -3.56 14.54
CA LYS A 170 -7.29 -2.84 14.80
C LYS A 170 -7.53 -1.83 13.68
N ALA A 171 -8.81 -1.47 13.49
CA ALA A 171 -9.23 -0.48 12.51
C ALA A 171 -9.74 0.78 13.22
N ASP A 172 -9.37 1.95 12.70
CA ASP A 172 -9.88 3.25 13.13
C ASP A 172 -10.28 4.08 11.91
N LYS A 173 -11.56 4.45 11.84
CA LYS A 173 -12.10 5.27 10.74
C LYS A 173 -11.55 6.69 10.84
N ARG A 174 -10.76 7.12 9.88
CA ARG A 174 -10.21 8.48 9.79
C ARG A 174 -11.14 9.42 9.02
N SER A 175 -11.78 8.90 7.98
CA SER A 175 -12.75 9.62 7.16
C SER A 175 -13.75 8.64 6.53
N ASP A 176 -14.63 9.13 5.66
CA ASP A 176 -15.54 8.25 4.91
C ASP A 176 -14.80 7.40 3.85
N THR A 177 -13.59 7.77 3.50
CA THR A 177 -12.79 7.10 2.48
C THR A 177 -11.48 6.51 2.99
N GLU A 178 -11.21 6.58 4.33
CA GLU A 178 -9.94 6.14 4.89
C GLU A 178 -10.11 5.46 6.25
N ILE A 179 -9.49 4.30 6.39
CA ILE A 179 -9.37 3.53 7.64
C ILE A 179 -7.89 3.33 7.95
N ALA A 180 -7.46 3.67 9.17
CA ALA A 180 -6.13 3.36 9.66
C ALA A 180 -6.11 1.96 10.29
N LEU A 181 -5.13 1.14 9.89
CA LEU A 181 -4.85 -0.14 10.53
C LEU A 181 -3.69 0.04 11.52
N TYR A 182 -3.95 -0.27 12.77
CA TYR A 182 -3.03 0.04 13.88
C TYR A 182 -2.99 -1.06 14.93
N ASP A 183 -1.96 -1.02 15.77
CA ASP A 183 -1.93 -1.74 17.05
C ASP A 183 -1.61 -0.79 18.22
N GLN A 184 -1.61 -1.37 19.41
CA GLN A 184 -1.20 -0.67 20.63
C GLN A 184 0.24 -1.03 20.97
N THR A 185 1.10 -0.03 21.11
CA THR A 185 2.46 -0.24 21.60
C THR A 185 2.45 -0.74 23.06
N PRO A 186 3.51 -1.42 23.54
CA PRO A 186 3.64 -1.86 24.93
C PRO A 186 3.50 -0.73 25.95
N LYS A 187 3.73 0.53 25.54
CA LYS A 187 3.59 1.75 26.39
C LYS A 187 2.21 2.38 26.31
N GLY A 188 1.23 1.73 25.64
CA GLY A 188 -0.14 2.21 25.52
C GLY A 188 -0.37 3.26 24.42
N GLY A 189 0.64 3.57 23.61
CA GLY A 189 0.48 4.43 22.44
C GLY A 189 -0.19 3.69 21.26
N ILE A 190 -0.63 4.45 20.26
CA ILE A 190 -1.18 3.92 18.99
C ILE A 190 -0.07 4.00 17.95
N GLN A 191 0.18 2.88 17.25
CA GLN A 191 1.08 2.82 16.10
C GLN A 191 0.29 2.43 14.85
N THR A 192 0.11 3.40 13.93
CA THR A 192 -0.51 3.13 12.63
C THR A 192 0.53 2.50 11.71
N HIS A 193 0.17 1.37 11.10
CA HIS A 193 1.06 0.61 10.22
C HIS A 193 0.75 0.82 8.74
N THR A 194 -0.54 0.87 8.39
CA THR A 194 -0.98 1.07 7.01
C THR A 194 -2.36 1.73 6.97
N LEU A 195 -2.73 2.21 5.80
CA LEU A 195 -4.01 2.86 5.54
C LEU A 195 -4.77 2.10 4.46
N TYR A 196 -6.04 1.84 4.70
CA TYR A 196 -6.99 1.35 3.70
C TYR A 196 -7.77 2.55 3.18
N LYS A 197 -7.54 2.92 1.92
CA LYS A 197 -7.99 4.19 1.34
C LYS A 197 -8.90 4.00 0.14
N ASP A 198 -9.46 5.12 -0.32
CA ASP A 198 -10.30 5.22 -1.52
C ASP A 198 -11.54 4.34 -1.45
N LEU A 199 -12.10 4.19 -0.24
CA LEU A 199 -13.39 3.55 -0.02
C LEU A 199 -14.48 4.35 -0.75
N LYS A 200 -15.35 3.64 -1.48
CA LYS A 200 -16.45 4.23 -2.25
C LYS A 200 -17.78 3.66 -1.81
#